data_2c979dc4216ab2ec349f140e84663cc7
#
_entry.id   2c979dc4216ab2ec349f140e84663cc7
#
_cell.length_a   1.000
_cell.length_b   1.000
_cell.length_c   1.000
_cell.angle_alpha   90.00
_cell.angle_beta   90.00
_cell.angle_gamma   90.00
#
_symmetry.space_group_name_H-M   'P 1'
#
loop_
_entity.id
_entity.type
_entity.pdbx_description
1 polymer ?
#
loop_
_entity_poly.entity_id
_entity_poly.type
_entity_poly.pdbx_seq_one_letter_code
_entity_poly.pdbx_strand_id
1 'polypeptide(L)'
;TGTLPPDNLDKWNIFGKIGPQLYEKMAHELRDNNYVAKSKVHVLQLNYNTPTAEIYHGTNSNAYYLQENEFIRNSSYRNNIIAKLCNKLDNNGLILVDYIEHGELLLQALQSICKYKDVYFIQGSVDIDYRKEIQNYMEAQKNVIVIAISKIFSTGINIKNLHYIVFGGVGKAKIKIVQSIGRGLRLHIDKQELIIFDIADNLRYGQRHIEQRLA
;
A
#
# COMPACT_ATOMS: atom_id res chain seq x y z
N THR A 1 4.12 5.20 -19.35
CA THR A 1 3.58 4.50 -18.18
C THR A 1 4.24 3.14 -18.02
N GLY A 2 4.42 2.68 -16.80
CA GLY A 2 4.97 1.34 -16.52
C GLY A 2 3.92 0.21 -16.57
N THR A 3 2.65 0.53 -16.83
CA THR A 3 1.57 -0.46 -16.86
C THR A 3 0.51 -0.01 -17.85
N LEU A 4 0.24 -0.82 -18.83
CA LEU A 4 -0.87 -0.60 -19.78
C LEU A 4 -2.20 -1.02 -19.10
N PRO A 5 -3.32 -0.34 -19.42
CA PRO A 5 -4.63 -0.77 -18.95
C PRO A 5 -4.97 -2.16 -19.52
N PRO A 6 -5.76 -2.98 -18.81
CA PRO A 6 -6.15 -4.30 -19.30
C PRO A 6 -7.13 -4.24 -20.46
N ASP A 7 -7.94 -3.17 -20.53
CA ASP A 7 -8.95 -2.99 -21.56
C ASP A 7 -8.34 -2.62 -22.91
N ASN A 8 -8.84 -3.24 -23.98
CA ASN A 8 -8.32 -3.03 -25.33
C ASN A 8 -8.66 -1.64 -25.87
N LEU A 9 -9.82 -1.07 -25.54
CA LEU A 9 -10.21 0.26 -25.99
C LEU A 9 -9.26 1.32 -25.42
N ASP A 10 -8.93 1.21 -24.15
CA ASP A 10 -7.96 2.10 -23.47
C ASP A 10 -6.56 1.95 -24.07
N LYS A 11 -6.13 0.71 -24.40
CA LYS A 11 -4.86 0.48 -25.14
C LYS A 11 -4.86 1.16 -26.49
N TRP A 12 -5.92 1.01 -27.28
CA TRP A 12 -6.04 1.64 -28.59
C TRP A 12 -6.01 3.16 -28.50
N ASN A 13 -6.68 3.75 -27.49
CA ASN A 13 -6.63 5.19 -27.22
C ASN A 13 -5.20 5.67 -26.92
N ILE A 14 -4.43 4.91 -26.15
CA ILE A 14 -3.02 5.20 -25.87
C ILE A 14 -2.19 5.08 -27.13
N PHE A 15 -2.32 3.99 -27.87
CA PHE A 15 -1.55 3.74 -29.08
C PHE A 15 -1.86 4.77 -30.18
N GLY A 16 -3.09 5.23 -30.28
CA GLY A 16 -3.47 6.30 -31.22
C GLY A 16 -2.83 7.65 -30.89
N LYS A 17 -2.51 7.91 -29.61
CA LYS A 17 -1.92 9.19 -29.19
C LYS A 17 -0.39 9.20 -29.17
N ILE A 18 0.24 8.08 -28.82
CA ILE A 18 1.69 8.02 -28.58
C ILE A 18 2.40 6.91 -29.38
N GLY A 19 1.66 6.13 -30.17
CA GLY A 19 2.19 5.01 -30.93
C GLY A 19 2.11 3.67 -30.23
N PRO A 20 2.39 2.57 -30.94
CA PRO A 20 2.33 1.21 -30.40
C PRO A 20 3.44 0.95 -29.38
N GLN A 21 3.23 -0.08 -28.57
CA GLN A 21 4.25 -0.59 -27.67
C GLN A 21 5.41 -1.17 -28.48
N LEU A 22 6.61 -0.59 -28.33
CA LEU A 22 7.80 -1.02 -29.04
C LEU A 22 8.59 -2.08 -28.28
N TYR A 23 8.52 -2.05 -26.95
CA TYR A 23 9.29 -2.93 -26.10
C TYR A 23 8.59 -3.14 -24.75
N GLU A 24 8.71 -4.34 -24.21
CA GLU A 24 8.29 -4.68 -22.86
C GLU A 24 9.43 -5.38 -22.11
N LYS A 25 9.69 -4.97 -20.89
CA LYS A 25 10.67 -5.60 -20.01
C LYS A 25 10.01 -6.03 -18.72
N MET A 26 10.07 -7.29 -18.43
CA MET A 26 9.45 -7.85 -17.24
C MET A 26 10.24 -7.50 -15.97
N ALA A 27 9.54 -7.39 -14.84
CA ALA A 27 10.16 -7.04 -13.56
C ALA A 27 11.25 -8.04 -13.11
N HIS A 28 11.12 -9.32 -13.47
CA HIS A 28 12.14 -10.33 -13.16
C HIS A 28 13.44 -10.09 -13.94
N GLU A 29 13.37 -9.72 -15.24
CA GLU A 29 14.55 -9.39 -16.04
C GLU A 29 15.30 -8.17 -15.49
N LEU A 30 14.55 -7.16 -15.01
CA LEU A 30 15.14 -5.99 -14.36
C LEU A 30 15.84 -6.36 -13.05
N ARG A 31 15.28 -7.31 -12.28
CA ARG A 31 15.87 -7.84 -11.05
C ARG A 31 17.16 -8.61 -11.32
N ASP A 32 17.10 -9.53 -12.29
CA ASP A 32 18.22 -10.41 -12.64
C ASP A 32 19.44 -9.61 -13.13
N ASN A 33 19.18 -8.47 -13.77
CA ASN A 33 20.20 -7.52 -14.20
C ASN A 33 20.55 -6.44 -13.13
N ASN A 34 20.07 -6.57 -11.90
CA ASN A 34 20.31 -5.63 -10.80
C ASN A 34 19.91 -4.16 -11.09
N TYR A 35 18.91 -3.93 -11.94
CA TYR A 35 18.36 -2.58 -12.15
C TYR A 35 17.34 -2.19 -11.08
N VAL A 36 16.78 -3.16 -10.38
CA VAL A 36 15.82 -2.96 -9.28
C VAL A 36 16.15 -3.87 -8.10
N ALA A 37 15.76 -3.45 -6.91
CA ALA A 37 15.93 -4.26 -5.69
C ALA A 37 15.07 -5.54 -5.75
N LYS A 38 15.50 -6.57 -5.05
CA LYS A 38 14.68 -7.78 -4.84
C LYS A 38 13.43 -7.41 -4.04
N SER A 39 12.35 -8.18 -4.20
CA SER A 39 11.14 -8.01 -3.42
C SER A 39 10.65 -9.31 -2.84
N LYS A 40 10.11 -9.24 -1.63
CA LYS A 40 9.49 -10.36 -0.93
C LYS A 40 8.11 -9.95 -0.46
N VAL A 41 7.11 -10.78 -0.74
CA VAL A 41 5.72 -10.53 -0.34
C VAL A 41 5.34 -11.46 0.80
N HIS A 42 4.84 -10.89 1.89
CA HIS A 42 4.25 -11.61 3.00
C HIS A 42 2.76 -11.29 3.07
N VAL A 43 1.93 -12.31 3.02
CA VAL A 43 0.50 -12.18 3.25
C VAL A 43 0.21 -12.45 4.72
N LEU A 44 -0.35 -11.47 5.41
CA LEU A 44 -0.75 -11.58 6.81
C LEU A 44 -2.27 -11.74 6.88
N GLN A 45 -2.73 -12.96 7.10
CA GLN A 45 -4.15 -13.24 7.25
C GLN A 45 -4.62 -12.92 8.66
N LEU A 46 -5.61 -12.04 8.77
CA LEU A 46 -6.26 -11.67 10.02
C LEU A 46 -7.60 -12.40 10.16
N ASN A 47 -7.81 -13.03 11.30
CA ASN A 47 -9.06 -13.67 11.66
C ASN A 47 -9.78 -12.82 12.72
N TYR A 48 -11.08 -12.62 12.51
CA TYR A 48 -11.92 -11.83 13.39
C TYR A 48 -12.86 -12.76 14.17
N ASN A 49 -12.95 -12.53 15.46
CA ASN A 49 -13.91 -13.26 16.33
C ASN A 49 -15.28 -12.57 16.38
N THR A 50 -15.46 -11.49 15.61
CA THR A 50 -16.70 -10.73 15.56
C THR A 50 -17.77 -11.54 14.80
N PRO A 51 -18.96 -11.73 15.38
CA PRO A 51 -20.06 -12.41 14.70
C PRO A 51 -20.43 -11.74 13.38
N THR A 52 -20.73 -12.53 12.37
CA THR A 52 -21.09 -12.04 11.03
C THR A 52 -22.27 -11.05 11.07
N ALA A 53 -23.24 -11.28 11.97
CA ALA A 53 -24.39 -10.40 12.14
C ALA A 53 -24.06 -9.01 12.69
N GLU A 54 -22.90 -8.85 13.34
CA GLU A 54 -22.42 -7.54 13.81
C GLU A 54 -21.72 -6.77 12.69
N ILE A 55 -21.26 -7.45 11.64
CA ILE A 55 -20.60 -6.83 10.50
C ILE A 55 -21.59 -6.50 9.39
N TYR A 56 -22.53 -7.42 9.11
CA TYR A 56 -23.45 -7.30 7.99
C TYR A 56 -24.88 -7.14 8.48
N HIS A 57 -25.46 -5.96 8.29
CA HIS A 57 -26.79 -5.61 8.76
C HIS A 57 -27.79 -5.46 7.61
N GLY A 58 -29.06 -5.83 7.88
CA GLY A 58 -30.16 -5.71 6.93
C GLY A 58 -30.15 -6.79 5.85
N THR A 59 -31.05 -6.65 4.89
CA THR A 59 -31.28 -7.63 3.81
C THR A 59 -30.61 -7.25 2.48
N ASN A 60 -30.07 -6.03 2.37
CA ASN A 60 -29.46 -5.54 1.14
C ASN A 60 -28.00 -6.01 1.04
N SER A 61 -27.77 -7.06 0.26
CA SER A 61 -26.43 -7.61 0.04
C SER A 61 -25.43 -6.62 -0.62
N ASN A 62 -25.93 -5.61 -1.34
CA ASN A 62 -25.08 -4.58 -1.93
C ASN A 62 -24.46 -3.66 -0.87
N ALA A 63 -25.09 -3.52 0.29
CA ALA A 63 -24.56 -2.75 1.40
C ALA A 63 -23.45 -3.49 2.17
N TYR A 64 -23.39 -4.80 2.10
CA TYR A 64 -22.44 -5.61 2.88
C TYR A 64 -20.98 -5.29 2.57
N TYR A 65 -20.67 -4.97 1.33
CA TYR A 65 -19.31 -4.54 0.96
C TYR A 65 -18.88 -3.25 1.68
N LEU A 66 -19.77 -2.28 1.77
CA LEU A 66 -19.50 -1.01 2.46
C LEU A 66 -19.39 -1.24 3.98
N GLN A 67 -20.25 -2.07 4.55
CA GLN A 67 -20.23 -2.43 5.97
C GLN A 67 -18.92 -3.17 6.34
N GLU A 68 -18.49 -4.12 5.51
CA GLU A 68 -17.21 -4.81 5.72
C GLU A 68 -16.02 -3.83 5.64
N ASN A 69 -16.02 -2.94 4.66
CA ASN A 69 -14.98 -1.92 4.55
C ASN A 69 -14.95 -0.98 5.75
N GLU A 70 -16.11 -0.59 6.26
CA GLU A 70 -16.24 0.24 7.44
C GLU A 70 -15.72 -0.49 8.69
N PHE A 71 -16.13 -1.73 8.88
CA PHE A 71 -15.63 -2.59 9.95
C PHE A 71 -14.11 -2.72 9.93
N ILE A 72 -13.52 -3.04 8.77
CA ILE A 72 -12.07 -3.20 8.60
C ILE A 72 -11.32 -1.91 8.93
N ARG A 73 -11.80 -0.76 8.45
CA ARG A 73 -11.17 0.55 8.68
C ARG A 73 -11.16 0.94 10.16
N ASN A 74 -12.28 0.68 10.85
CA ASN A 74 -12.49 1.04 12.26
C ASN A 74 -11.94 -0.01 13.24
N SER A 75 -11.47 -1.16 12.76
CA SER A 75 -10.96 -2.24 13.60
C SER A 75 -9.68 -1.85 14.34
N SER A 76 -9.79 -1.58 15.63
CA SER A 76 -8.64 -1.33 16.52
C SER A 76 -7.71 -2.54 16.58
N TYR A 77 -8.26 -3.76 16.53
CA TYR A 77 -7.50 -5.01 16.47
C TYR A 77 -6.56 -5.01 15.27
N ARG A 78 -7.09 -4.72 14.08
CA ARG A 78 -6.33 -4.66 12.82
C ARG A 78 -5.24 -3.57 12.86
N ASN A 79 -5.64 -2.37 13.24
CA ASN A 79 -4.73 -1.22 13.30
C ASN A 79 -3.59 -1.45 14.30
N ASN A 80 -3.87 -2.09 15.44
CA ASN A 80 -2.85 -2.47 16.42
C ASN A 80 -1.90 -3.56 15.89
N ILE A 81 -2.37 -4.52 15.10
CA ILE A 81 -1.49 -5.52 14.46
C ILE A 81 -0.55 -4.84 13.47
N ILE A 82 -1.06 -3.95 12.62
CA ILE A 82 -0.23 -3.20 11.67
C ILE A 82 0.81 -2.36 12.43
N ALA A 83 0.41 -1.66 13.50
CA ALA A 83 1.33 -0.86 14.29
C ALA A 83 2.40 -1.71 15.00
N LYS A 84 2.04 -2.86 15.58
CA LYS A 84 2.99 -3.80 16.18
C LYS A 84 3.95 -4.40 15.14
N LEU A 85 3.47 -4.69 13.93
CA LEU A 85 4.31 -5.12 12.81
C LEU A 85 5.34 -4.04 12.49
N CYS A 86 4.90 -2.81 12.24
CA CYS A 86 5.78 -1.69 11.92
C CYS A 86 6.76 -1.36 13.05
N ASN A 87 6.39 -1.58 14.31
CA ASN A 87 7.29 -1.39 15.43
C ASN A 87 8.46 -2.38 15.45
N LYS A 88 8.24 -3.61 14.96
CA LYS A 88 9.25 -4.67 14.90
C LYS A 88 10.16 -4.57 13.67
N LEU A 89 9.72 -3.87 12.62
CA LEU A 89 10.49 -3.75 11.38
C LEU A 89 11.49 -2.60 11.51
N ASP A 90 12.73 -2.84 11.15
CA ASP A 90 13.74 -1.77 11.07
C ASP A 90 13.61 -0.96 9.78
N ASN A 91 14.29 0.20 9.78
CA ASN A 91 14.36 1.12 8.65
C ASN A 91 13.01 1.77 8.26
N ASN A 92 12.94 2.33 7.04
CA ASN A 92 11.83 3.16 6.61
C ASN A 92 10.71 2.35 5.99
N GLY A 93 9.50 2.70 6.37
CA GLY A 93 8.28 2.05 5.93
C GLY A 93 7.22 2.98 5.35
N LEU A 94 6.41 2.41 4.47
CA LEU A 94 5.25 3.07 3.89
C LEU A 94 4.01 2.24 4.17
N ILE A 95 2.97 2.87 4.68
CA ILE A 95 1.65 2.25 4.85
C ILE A 95 0.70 2.92 3.87
N LEU A 96 0.09 2.14 2.99
CA LEU A 96 -0.87 2.63 2.02
C LEU A 96 -2.30 2.37 2.50
N VAL A 97 -3.09 3.42 2.57
CA VAL A 97 -4.51 3.38 2.93
C VAL A 97 -5.36 4.07 1.86
N ASP A 98 -6.65 3.74 1.79
CA ASP A 98 -7.55 4.33 0.80
C ASP A 98 -8.43 5.46 1.35
N TYR A 99 -8.55 5.58 2.68
CA TYR A 99 -9.42 6.53 3.37
C TYR A 99 -8.64 7.35 4.40
N ILE A 100 -8.97 8.64 4.52
CA ILE A 100 -8.33 9.57 5.45
C ILE A 100 -8.57 9.15 6.90
N GLU A 101 -9.81 8.85 7.25
CA GLU A 101 -10.19 8.42 8.63
C GLU A 101 -9.41 7.17 9.06
N HIS A 102 -9.21 6.21 8.16
CA HIS A 102 -8.39 5.04 8.44
C HIS A 102 -6.93 5.41 8.67
N GLY A 103 -6.40 6.35 7.88
CA GLY A 103 -5.04 6.87 8.06
C GLY A 103 -4.85 7.55 9.41
N GLU A 104 -5.83 8.30 9.89
CA GLU A 104 -5.83 8.96 11.20
C GLU A 104 -5.86 7.94 12.35
N LEU A 105 -6.71 6.92 12.27
CA LEU A 105 -6.76 5.83 13.25
C LEU A 105 -5.44 5.04 13.32
N LEU A 106 -4.83 4.78 12.16
CA LEU A 106 -3.52 4.14 12.09
C LEU A 106 -2.41 5.03 12.65
N LEU A 107 -2.45 6.34 12.39
CA LEU A 107 -1.51 7.30 12.95
C LEU A 107 -1.54 7.25 14.49
N GLN A 108 -2.72 7.29 15.08
CA GLN A 108 -2.88 7.19 16.54
C GLN A 108 -2.32 5.86 17.09
N ALA A 109 -2.63 4.74 16.42
CA ALA A 109 -2.12 3.43 16.82
C ALA A 109 -0.59 3.34 16.73
N LEU A 110 0.00 3.85 15.65
CA LEU A 110 1.44 3.89 15.46
C LEU A 110 2.14 4.79 16.49
N GLN A 111 1.64 5.99 16.72
CA GLN A 111 2.19 6.92 17.71
C GLN A 111 2.13 6.36 19.13
N SER A 112 1.12 5.54 19.44
CA SER A 112 1.02 4.87 20.75
C SER A 112 2.02 3.73 20.93
N ILE A 113 2.36 3.00 19.86
CA ILE A 113 3.16 1.77 19.88
C ILE A 113 4.62 2.00 19.45
N CYS A 114 4.85 2.81 18.42
CA CYS A 114 6.17 3.03 17.82
C CYS A 114 6.88 4.23 18.45
N LYS A 115 7.29 4.13 19.70
CA LYS A 115 7.85 5.26 20.48
C LYS A 115 9.21 5.79 19.99
N TYR A 116 9.94 4.98 19.23
CA TYR A 116 11.29 5.32 18.73
C TYR A 116 11.33 5.51 17.20
N LYS A 117 10.16 5.75 16.60
CA LYS A 117 10.02 5.96 15.15
C LYS A 117 9.27 7.24 14.87
N ASP A 118 9.70 7.95 13.84
CA ASP A 118 8.98 9.12 13.37
C ASP A 118 7.83 8.67 12.47
N VAL A 119 6.62 9.13 12.77
CA VAL A 119 5.41 8.72 12.04
C VAL A 119 4.73 9.93 11.44
N TYR A 120 4.55 9.91 10.11
CA TYR A 120 3.91 10.97 9.35
C TYR A 120 2.69 10.45 8.58
N PHE A 121 1.70 11.32 8.38
CA PHE A 121 0.54 11.02 7.54
C PHE A 121 0.42 12.02 6.39
N ILE A 122 0.46 11.53 5.16
CA ILE A 122 0.34 12.31 3.93
C ILE A 122 -1.05 12.10 3.33
N GLN A 123 -1.86 13.14 3.34
CA GLN A 123 -3.19 13.19 2.72
C GLN A 123 -3.26 14.26 1.62
N GLY A 124 -4.40 14.32 0.88
CA GLY A 124 -4.55 15.18 -0.30
C GLY A 124 -4.41 16.67 -0.06
N SER A 125 -4.81 17.13 1.12
CA SER A 125 -4.73 18.53 1.54
C SER A 125 -3.32 18.99 1.93
N VAL A 126 -2.38 18.05 2.09
CA VAL A 126 -1.01 18.37 2.48
C VAL A 126 -0.27 19.03 1.32
N ASP A 127 0.40 20.15 1.59
CA ASP A 127 1.16 20.91 0.62
C ASP A 127 2.24 20.05 -0.09
N ILE A 128 2.53 20.40 -1.34
CA ILE A 128 3.53 19.72 -2.16
C ILE A 128 4.93 19.88 -1.54
N ASP A 129 5.23 21.04 -0.99
CA ASP A 129 6.54 21.30 -0.38
C ASP A 129 6.73 20.48 0.90
N TYR A 130 5.71 20.37 1.75
CA TYR A 130 5.76 19.50 2.93
C TYR A 130 5.92 18.01 2.55
N ARG A 131 5.30 17.55 1.45
CA ARG A 131 5.52 16.18 0.96
C ARG A 131 6.97 15.95 0.54
N LYS A 132 7.61 16.95 -0.09
CA LYS A 132 9.03 16.88 -0.44
C LYS A 132 9.92 16.88 0.80
N GLU A 133 9.59 17.65 1.82
CA GLU A 133 10.31 17.64 3.10
C GLU A 133 10.28 16.25 3.75
N ILE A 134 9.11 15.63 3.85
CA ILE A 134 8.99 14.25 4.38
C ILE A 134 9.78 13.27 3.51
N GLN A 135 9.71 13.41 2.19
CA GLN A 135 10.48 12.56 1.27
C GLN A 135 11.99 12.71 1.50
N ASN A 136 12.49 13.93 1.59
CA ASN A 136 13.91 14.21 1.86
C ASN A 136 14.32 13.70 3.25
N TYR A 137 13.45 13.84 4.24
CA TYR A 137 13.67 13.31 5.57
C TYR A 137 13.80 11.78 5.57
N MET A 138 12.91 11.07 4.87
CA MET A 138 13.02 9.61 4.72
C MET A 138 14.29 9.16 3.98
N GLU A 139 14.77 9.94 3.01
CA GLU A 139 16.02 9.62 2.30
C GLU A 139 17.24 9.76 3.23
N ALA A 140 17.21 10.72 4.17
CA ALA A 140 18.31 11.02 5.07
C ALA A 140 18.28 10.25 6.40
N GLN A 141 17.10 9.81 6.84
CA GLN A 141 16.88 9.19 8.15
C GLN A 141 16.49 7.72 8.04
N LYS A 142 16.58 7.00 9.16
CA LYS A 142 16.13 5.62 9.33
C LYS A 142 14.97 5.59 10.34
N ASN A 143 14.20 4.52 10.30
CA ASN A 143 13.06 4.30 11.21
C ASN A 143 11.93 5.32 11.09
N VAL A 144 11.72 5.81 9.88
CA VAL A 144 10.60 6.70 9.55
C VAL A 144 9.46 5.88 8.94
N ILE A 145 8.25 6.09 9.44
CA ILE A 145 7.03 5.46 8.92
C ILE A 145 6.16 6.55 8.30
N VAL A 146 5.78 6.38 7.05
CA VAL A 146 4.84 7.27 6.38
C VAL A 146 3.55 6.51 6.06
N ILE A 147 2.43 7.03 6.54
CA ILE A 147 1.11 6.63 6.08
C ILE A 147 0.76 7.52 4.90
N ALA A 148 0.27 6.96 3.81
CA ALA A 148 -0.13 7.74 2.64
C ALA A 148 -1.43 7.21 2.04
N ILE A 149 -2.25 8.13 1.54
CA ILE A 149 -3.41 7.77 0.72
C ILE A 149 -2.92 7.20 -0.61
N SER A 150 -3.35 5.98 -0.96
CA SER A 150 -2.89 5.23 -2.14
C SER A 150 -2.96 6.05 -3.43
N LYS A 151 -4.01 6.87 -3.59
CA LYS A 151 -4.22 7.75 -4.75
C LYS A 151 -3.14 8.83 -4.88
N ILE A 152 -2.68 9.37 -3.75
CA ILE A 152 -1.68 10.45 -3.72
C ILE A 152 -0.29 9.87 -3.97
N PHE A 153 0.00 8.71 -3.38
CA PHE A 153 1.27 8.04 -3.58
C PHE A 153 1.51 7.69 -5.06
N SER A 154 0.43 7.38 -5.81
CA SER A 154 0.53 7.10 -7.25
C SER A 154 0.96 8.31 -8.08
N THR A 155 0.83 9.54 -7.57
CA THR A 155 1.01 10.78 -8.36
C THR A 155 2.33 11.53 -8.13
N GLY A 156 3.27 11.04 -7.30
CA GLY A 156 4.51 11.80 -7.21
C GLY A 156 5.50 11.51 -6.09
N ILE A 157 5.19 10.69 -5.12
CA ILE A 157 6.14 10.38 -4.05
C ILE A 157 7.16 9.35 -4.55
N ASN A 158 8.45 9.69 -4.44
CA ASN A 158 9.57 8.87 -4.87
C ASN A 158 10.58 8.73 -3.74
N ILE A 159 10.54 7.62 -3.01
CA ILE A 159 11.45 7.34 -1.89
C ILE A 159 12.30 6.13 -2.26
N LYS A 160 13.62 6.33 -2.39
CA LYS A 160 14.57 5.25 -2.66
C LYS A 160 14.88 4.46 -1.40
N ASN A 161 15.05 5.16 -0.27
CA ASN A 161 15.31 4.59 1.05
C ASN A 161 14.04 4.01 1.70
N LEU A 162 13.28 3.21 0.95
CA LEU A 162 12.06 2.54 1.39
C LEU A 162 12.31 1.04 1.49
N HIS A 163 12.21 0.47 2.68
CA HIS A 163 12.57 -0.92 2.97
C HIS A 163 11.35 -1.84 3.05
N TYR A 164 10.21 -1.31 3.49
CA TYR A 164 8.97 -2.09 3.52
C TYR A 164 7.74 -1.27 3.13
N ILE A 165 6.75 -1.95 2.57
CA ILE A 165 5.42 -1.41 2.26
C ILE A 165 4.38 -2.28 2.94
N VAL A 166 3.40 -1.64 3.61
CA VAL A 166 2.23 -2.31 4.17
C VAL A 166 1.00 -1.87 3.40
N PHE A 167 0.31 -2.80 2.78
CA PHE A 167 -1.00 -2.54 2.18
C PHE A 167 -2.07 -2.58 3.28
N GLY A 168 -2.29 -1.42 3.90
CA GLY A 168 -3.31 -1.22 4.93
C GLY A 168 -4.71 -0.94 4.36
N GLY A 169 -4.83 -0.59 3.07
CA GLY A 169 -6.12 -0.39 2.40
C GLY A 169 -6.88 -1.68 2.17
N VAL A 170 -8.17 -1.56 1.87
CA VAL A 170 -9.11 -2.69 1.65
C VAL A 170 -9.42 -2.93 0.17
N GLY A 171 -8.82 -2.14 -0.73
CA GLY A 171 -9.14 -2.19 -2.15
C GLY A 171 -8.47 -3.32 -2.91
N LYS A 172 -9.03 -3.64 -4.09
CA LYS A 172 -8.56 -4.68 -5.03
C LYS A 172 -7.74 -4.14 -6.22
N ALA A 173 -7.33 -2.88 -6.18
CA ALA A 173 -6.74 -2.20 -7.34
C ALA A 173 -5.30 -2.68 -7.62
N LYS A 174 -5.15 -3.74 -8.42
CA LYS A 174 -3.86 -4.34 -8.84
C LYS A 174 -2.89 -3.30 -9.41
N ILE A 175 -3.36 -2.37 -10.23
CA ILE A 175 -2.51 -1.33 -10.86
C ILE A 175 -1.85 -0.43 -9.82
N LYS A 176 -2.60 0.00 -8.80
CA LYS A 176 -2.06 0.83 -7.71
C LYS A 176 -0.96 0.10 -6.93
N ILE A 177 -1.18 -1.19 -6.67
CA ILE A 177 -0.23 -2.07 -5.98
C ILE A 177 1.06 -2.19 -6.78
N VAL A 178 0.96 -2.55 -8.06
CA VAL A 178 2.12 -2.70 -8.96
C VAL A 178 2.92 -1.40 -9.08
N GLN A 179 2.25 -0.25 -9.21
CA GLN A 179 2.92 1.05 -9.27
C GLN A 179 3.62 1.42 -7.95
N SER A 180 3.01 1.09 -6.82
CA SER A 180 3.61 1.33 -5.49
C SER A 180 4.84 0.44 -5.27
N ILE A 181 4.75 -0.84 -5.64
CA ILE A 181 5.88 -1.78 -5.60
C ILE A 181 7.01 -1.28 -6.50
N GLY A 182 6.72 -0.89 -7.75
CA GLY A 182 7.72 -0.39 -8.69
C GLY A 182 8.52 0.81 -8.16
N ARG A 183 7.90 1.68 -7.36
CA ARG A 183 8.59 2.79 -6.70
C ARG A 183 9.47 2.32 -5.55
N GLY A 184 8.98 1.38 -4.74
CA GLY A 184 9.75 0.77 -3.66
C GLY A 184 10.91 -0.12 -4.13
N LEU A 185 10.89 -0.59 -5.40
CA LEU A 185 11.98 -1.40 -5.97
C LEU A 185 13.21 -0.59 -6.39
N ARG A 186 13.21 0.74 -6.26
CA ARG A 186 14.39 1.55 -6.59
C ARG A 186 15.57 1.17 -5.71
N LEU A 187 16.74 1.14 -6.32
CA LEU A 187 17.97 0.79 -5.61
C LEU A 187 18.34 1.90 -4.62
N HIS A 188 18.82 1.47 -3.46
CA HIS A 188 19.44 2.32 -2.46
C HIS A 188 20.61 1.55 -1.83
N ILE A 189 21.67 2.25 -1.42
CA ILE A 189 22.90 1.63 -0.91
C ILE A 189 22.66 0.75 0.33
N ASP A 190 21.73 1.17 1.19
CA ASP A 190 21.39 0.46 2.42
C ASP A 190 20.25 -0.57 2.25
N LYS A 191 19.74 -0.76 1.02
CA LYS A 191 18.59 -1.61 0.77
C LYS A 191 18.95 -2.81 -0.09
N GLN A 192 18.87 -4.02 0.48
CA GLN A 192 19.06 -5.27 -0.24
C GLN A 192 17.77 -5.77 -0.90
N GLU A 193 16.65 -5.60 -0.21
CA GLU A 193 15.33 -6.02 -0.69
C GLU A 193 14.22 -5.08 -0.22
N LEU A 194 13.09 -5.11 -0.91
CA LEU A 194 11.84 -4.49 -0.48
C LEU A 194 10.92 -5.57 0.10
N ILE A 195 10.50 -5.41 1.36
CA ILE A 195 9.54 -6.30 1.98
C ILE A 195 8.13 -5.72 1.83
N ILE A 196 7.20 -6.53 1.35
CA ILE A 196 5.81 -6.12 1.14
C ILE A 196 4.94 -6.95 2.07
N PHE A 197 4.10 -6.26 2.86
CA PHE A 197 3.10 -6.89 3.70
C PHE A 197 1.72 -6.59 3.13
N ASP A 198 1.03 -7.64 2.70
CA ASP A 198 -0.37 -7.57 2.29
C ASP A 198 -1.26 -8.07 3.43
N ILE A 199 -2.09 -7.17 3.95
CA ILE A 199 -3.02 -7.51 5.04
C ILE A 199 -4.26 -8.13 4.43
N ALA A 200 -4.46 -9.42 4.67
CA ALA A 200 -5.58 -10.21 4.19
C ALA A 200 -6.60 -10.38 5.31
N ASP A 201 -7.74 -9.74 5.16
CA ASP A 201 -8.83 -9.85 6.12
C ASP A 201 -9.67 -11.10 5.79
N ASN A 202 -9.79 -12.06 6.74
CA ASN A 202 -10.59 -13.28 6.58
C ASN A 202 -12.08 -12.97 6.75
N LEU A 203 -12.60 -12.19 5.79
CA LEU A 203 -13.98 -11.75 5.69
C LEU A 203 -14.51 -12.01 4.28
N ARG A 204 -15.80 -11.87 4.07
CA ARG A 204 -16.50 -12.25 2.83
C ARG A 204 -15.88 -11.62 1.56
N TYR A 205 -15.57 -10.34 1.59
CA TYR A 205 -14.98 -9.63 0.45
C TYR A 205 -13.46 -9.53 0.55
N GLY A 206 -12.92 -9.47 1.76
CA GLY A 206 -11.49 -9.44 2.02
C GLY A 206 -10.76 -10.62 1.39
N GLN A 207 -11.27 -11.84 1.52
CA GLN A 207 -10.73 -13.05 0.90
C GLN A 207 -10.69 -12.94 -0.63
N ARG A 208 -11.77 -12.50 -1.26
CA ARG A 208 -11.83 -12.33 -2.71
C ARG A 208 -10.85 -11.27 -3.22
N HIS A 209 -10.62 -10.24 -2.43
CA HIS A 209 -9.68 -9.18 -2.78
C HIS A 209 -8.23 -9.68 -2.74
N ILE A 210 -7.86 -10.50 -1.76
CA ILE A 210 -6.50 -11.07 -1.70
C ILE A 210 -6.25 -12.02 -2.86
N GLU A 211 -7.20 -12.89 -3.20
CA GLU A 211 -7.11 -13.78 -4.36
C GLU A 211 -6.86 -12.98 -5.65
N GLN A 212 -7.58 -11.88 -5.85
CA GLN A 212 -7.40 -11.00 -7.02
C GLN A 212 -6.07 -10.24 -7.02
N ARG A 213 -5.48 -9.98 -5.84
CA ARG A 213 -4.16 -9.32 -5.75
C ARG A 213 -3.01 -10.29 -6.01
N LEU A 214 -3.18 -11.56 -5.67
CA LEU A 214 -2.17 -12.60 -5.87
C LEU A 214 -2.18 -13.22 -7.27
N ALA A 215 -3.32 -13.15 -7.98
CA ALA A 215 -3.45 -13.57 -9.38
C ALA A 215 -2.79 -12.58 -10.35
#